data_6c745a4e04598f5ab84443000c853ba4
#
_entry.id   6c745a4e04598f5ab84443000c853ba4
#
_cell.length_a   1.000
_cell.length_b   1.000
_cell.length_c   1.000
_cell.angle_alpha   90.00
_cell.angle_beta   90.00
_cell.angle_gamma   90.00
#
_symmetry.space_group_name_H-M   'P 1'
#
loop_
_entity.id
_entity.type
_entity.pdbx_description
1 polymer ?
#
loop_
_entity_poly.entity_id
_entity_poly.type
_entity_poly.pdbx_seq_one_letter_code
_entity_poly.pdbx_strand_id
1 'polypeptide(L)' 'MDYKKLRDMVSHRVTFEYDSGAKVVGTVGACMPPSGAVQMLVLGKVQVLDASGGLIAKYDELPIVPNNLIGFQVTEGPL' A
#
# COMPACT_ATOMS: atom_id res chain seq x y z
N MET A 1 3.55 8.78 -10.24
CA MET A 1 3.48 7.33 -10.01
C MET A 1 2.51 6.68 -11.00
N ASP A 2 2.84 5.51 -11.50
CA ASP A 2 1.98 4.77 -12.41
C ASP A 2 0.96 3.94 -11.61
N TYR A 3 -0.24 4.47 -11.48
CA TYR A 3 -1.29 3.80 -10.71
C TYR A 3 -1.82 2.52 -11.35
N LYS A 4 -1.53 2.29 -12.63
CA LYS A 4 -1.92 1.04 -13.27
C LYS A 4 -1.19 -0.17 -12.67
N LYS A 5 0.05 0.03 -12.23
CA LYS A 5 0.83 -1.02 -11.61
C LYS A 5 0.29 -1.45 -10.26
N LEU A 6 -0.50 -0.61 -9.61
CA LEU A 6 -1.08 -0.96 -8.31
C LEU A 6 -2.01 -2.17 -8.40
N ARG A 7 -2.71 -2.35 -9.53
CA ARG A 7 -3.59 -3.52 -9.72
C ARG A 7 -2.80 -4.81 -9.77
N ASP A 8 -1.57 -4.74 -10.27
CA ASP A 8 -0.70 -5.91 -10.39
C ASP A 8 -0.15 -6.33 -9.04
N MET A 9 -0.32 -5.50 -8.01
CA MET A 9 0.18 -5.77 -6.67
C MET A 9 -0.77 -6.59 -5.82
N VAL A 10 -1.98 -6.92 -6.30
CA VAL A 10 -2.92 -7.75 -5.55
C VAL A 10 -2.25 -9.06 -5.15
N SER A 11 -2.41 -9.43 -3.89
CA SER A 11 -1.78 -10.57 -3.22
C SER A 11 -0.29 -10.43 -2.94
N HIS A 12 0.33 -9.32 -3.32
CA HIS A 12 1.71 -9.04 -2.98
C HIS A 12 1.79 -8.24 -1.68
N ARG A 13 2.86 -8.45 -0.94
CA ARG A 13 3.18 -7.60 0.20
C ARG A 13 4.01 -6.45 -0.29
N VAL A 14 3.56 -5.24 0.01
CA VAL A 14 4.10 -4.02 -0.58
C VAL A 14 4.35 -2.99 0.51
N THR A 15 5.45 -2.26 0.37
CA THR A 15 5.73 -1.07 1.18
C THR A 15 5.39 0.15 0.34
N PHE A 16 4.45 0.95 0.83
CA PHE A 16 4.07 2.22 0.20
C PHE A 16 4.76 3.35 0.95
N GLU A 17 5.30 4.30 0.20
CA GLU A 17 5.94 5.48 0.79
C GLU A 17 5.14 6.72 0.43
N TYR A 18 4.84 7.52 1.45
CA TYR A 18 4.13 8.78 1.31
C TYR A 18 5.09 9.94 1.27
N ASP A 19 4.62 11.09 0.75
CA ASP A 19 5.43 12.31 0.64
C ASP A 19 5.90 12.85 1.99
N SER A 20 5.22 12.48 3.06
CA SER A 20 5.64 12.83 4.43
C SER A 20 6.84 12.03 4.93
N GLY A 21 7.24 10.98 4.19
CA GLY A 21 8.25 10.01 4.62
C GLY A 21 7.68 8.82 5.36
N ALA A 22 6.41 8.86 5.76
CA ALA A 22 5.76 7.72 6.38
C ALA A 22 5.64 6.56 5.41
N LYS A 23 5.66 5.33 5.95
CA LYS A 23 5.54 4.12 5.16
C LYS A 23 4.39 3.26 5.67
N VAL A 24 3.73 2.58 4.75
CA VAL A 24 2.67 1.64 5.07
C VAL A 24 3.02 0.31 4.41
N VAL A 25 3.12 -0.74 5.20
CA VAL A 25 3.43 -2.09 4.71
C VAL A 25 2.18 -2.94 4.85
N GLY A 26 1.79 -3.61 3.78
CA GLY A 26 0.63 -4.48 3.82
C GLY A 26 0.52 -5.37 2.60
N THR A 27 -0.35 -6.36 2.69
CA THR A 27 -0.68 -7.23 1.58
C THR A 27 -1.88 -6.64 0.85
N VAL A 28 -1.73 -6.39 -0.45
CA VAL A 28 -2.80 -5.79 -1.24
C VAL A 28 -3.91 -6.83 -1.45
N GLY A 29 -5.08 -6.57 -0.89
CA GLY A 29 -6.24 -7.46 -1.02
C GLY A 29 -7.16 -7.08 -2.15
N ALA A 30 -7.38 -5.79 -2.37
CA ALA A 30 -8.28 -5.32 -3.42
C ALA A 30 -7.88 -3.93 -3.89
N CYS A 31 -8.16 -3.66 -5.16
CA CYS A 31 -8.07 -2.32 -5.74
C CYS A 31 -9.47 -1.90 -6.17
N MET A 32 -9.84 -0.67 -5.87
CA MET A 32 -11.17 -0.16 -6.20
C MET A 32 -11.05 1.13 -7.00
N PRO A 33 -11.82 1.31 -8.06
CA PRO A 33 -12.81 0.38 -8.63
C PRO A 33 -12.13 -0.81 -9.34
N PRO A 34 -12.92 -1.83 -9.74
CA PRO A 34 -12.36 -3.02 -10.42
C PRO A 34 -11.66 -2.72 -11.74
N SER A 35 -12.00 -1.61 -12.38
CA SER A 35 -11.35 -1.16 -13.62
C SER A 35 -11.21 0.35 -13.61
N GLY A 36 -10.33 0.88 -14.44
CA GLY A 36 -10.02 2.31 -14.48
C GLY A 36 -8.94 2.70 -13.47
N ALA A 37 -8.86 3.97 -13.16
CA ALA A 37 -7.86 4.50 -12.22
C ALA A 37 -8.16 3.98 -10.81
N VAL A 38 -7.12 3.50 -10.14
CA VAL A 38 -7.25 3.03 -8.75
C VAL A 38 -7.47 4.24 -7.83
N GLN A 39 -8.57 4.20 -7.09
CA GLN A 39 -8.94 5.25 -6.14
C GLN A 39 -8.71 4.84 -4.69
N MET A 40 -8.71 3.54 -4.41
CA MET A 40 -8.50 3.00 -3.09
C MET A 40 -7.88 1.61 -3.17
N LEU A 41 -7.02 1.31 -2.21
CA LEU A 41 -6.47 -0.03 -2.00
C LEU A 41 -6.87 -0.51 -0.62
N VAL A 42 -7.25 -1.78 -0.52
CA VAL A 42 -7.50 -2.41 0.78
C VAL A 42 -6.30 -3.29 1.10
N LEU A 43 -5.63 -2.99 2.20
CA LEU A 43 -4.44 -3.73 2.64
C LEU A 43 -4.78 -4.61 3.83
N GLY A 44 -4.17 -5.79 3.87
CA GLY A 44 -4.27 -6.69 5.02
C GLY A 44 -2.95 -6.79 5.77
N LYS A 45 -3.02 -7.09 7.07
CA LYS A 45 -1.86 -7.26 7.94
C LYS A 45 -0.93 -6.07 7.85
N VAL A 46 -1.46 -4.90 8.20
CA VAL A 46 -0.83 -3.62 7.93
C VAL A 46 0.06 -3.18 9.08
N GLN A 47 1.23 -2.66 8.73
CA GLN A 47 2.11 -1.94 9.66
C GLN A 47 2.31 -0.53 9.13
N VAL A 48 2.12 0.46 10.00
CA VAL A 48 2.37 1.86 9.67
C VAL A 48 3.65 2.28 10.36
N LEU A 49 4.59 2.81 9.59
CA LEU A 49 5.91 3.19 10.06
C LEU A 49 6.12 4.69 9.88
N ASP A 50 6.88 5.29 10.80
CA ASP A 50 7.30 6.67 10.65
C ASP A 50 8.48 6.79 9.67
N ALA A 51 8.95 8.01 9.43
CA ALA A 51 10.03 8.26 8.48
C ALA A 51 11.35 7.59 8.87
N SER A 52 11.55 7.31 10.15
CA SER A 52 12.76 6.64 10.64
C SER A 52 12.62 5.11 10.68
N GLY A 53 11.46 4.59 10.29
CA GLY A 53 11.19 3.16 10.29
C GLY A 53 10.58 2.63 11.57
N GLY A 54 10.26 3.51 12.52
CA GLY A 54 9.62 3.12 13.79
C GLY A 54 8.15 2.74 13.57
N LEU A 55 7.71 1.68 14.23
CA LEU A 55 6.32 1.23 14.14
C LEU A 55 5.40 2.18 14.90
N ILE A 56 4.41 2.75 14.18
CA ILE A 56 3.42 3.64 14.75
C ILE A 56 2.15 2.88 15.12
N ALA A 57 1.70 1.98 14.23
CA ALA A 57 0.42 1.29 14.39
C ALA A 57 0.39 0.01 13.57
N LYS A 58 -0.50 -0.91 13.95
CA LYS A 58 -0.81 -2.13 13.22
C LYS A 58 -2.31 -2.24 13.04
N TYR A 59 -2.72 -2.77 11.89
CA TYR A 59 -4.14 -3.01 11.60
C TYR A 59 -4.29 -4.34 10.89
N ASP A 60 -5.39 -5.04 11.15
CA ASP A 60 -5.70 -6.26 10.40
C ASP A 60 -6.06 -5.93 8.96
N GLU A 61 -6.72 -4.79 8.76
CA GLU A 61 -7.14 -4.32 7.45
C GLU A 61 -7.14 -2.80 7.46
N LEU A 62 -6.68 -2.19 6.37
CA LEU A 62 -6.64 -0.74 6.25
C LEU A 62 -6.85 -0.35 4.80
N PRO A 63 -7.90 0.44 4.51
CA PRO A 63 -8.04 1.06 3.20
C PRO A 63 -7.10 2.26 3.10
N ILE A 64 -6.43 2.41 1.97
CA ILE A 64 -5.59 3.58 1.70
C ILE A 64 -5.97 4.19 0.36
N VAL A 65 -5.77 5.50 0.25
CA VAL A 65 -5.93 6.26 -0.98
C VAL A 65 -4.54 6.50 -1.54
N PRO A 66 -4.31 6.27 -2.86
CA PRO A 66 -2.97 6.45 -3.41
C PRO A 66 -2.54 7.90 -3.61
N ASN A 67 -3.32 8.86 -3.13
CA ASN A 67 -2.92 10.26 -3.14
C ASN A 67 -1.70 10.46 -2.24
N ASN A 68 -0.76 11.27 -2.66
CA ASN A 68 0.46 11.58 -1.91
C ASN A 68 1.44 10.41 -1.79
N LEU A 69 1.20 9.31 -2.49
CA LEU A 69 2.20 8.27 -2.62
C LEU A 69 3.32 8.74 -3.54
N ILE A 70 4.56 8.61 -3.09
CA ILE A 70 5.71 8.93 -3.92
C ILE A 70 6.38 7.68 -4.49
N GLY A 71 6.02 6.50 -3.99
CA GLY A 71 6.54 5.26 -4.51
C GLY A 71 5.99 4.05 -3.77
N PHE A 72 6.29 2.89 -4.32
CA PHE A 72 5.99 1.62 -3.68
C PHE A 72 7.02 0.58 -4.07
N GLN A 73 7.23 -0.40 -3.20
CA GLN A 73 8.18 -1.47 -3.43
C GLN A 73 7.56 -2.80 -3.02
N VAL A 74 7.58 -3.76 -3.92
CA VAL A 74 7.12 -5.11 -3.61
C VAL A 74 8.18 -5.78 -2.74
N THR A 75 7.81 -6.22 -1.54
CA THR A 75 8.72 -6.85 -0.61
C THR A 75 8.61 -8.38 -0.63
N GLU A 76 7.44 -8.89 -1.02
CA GLU A 76 7.22 -10.33 -1.19
C GLU A 76 6.32 -10.56 -2.38
N GLY A 77 6.50 -11.70 -3.05
CA GLY A 77 5.62 -12.11 -4.14
C GLY A 77 4.24 -12.50 -3.67
N PRO A 78 3.41 -13.06 -4.56
CA PRO A 78 2.04 -13.45 -4.22
C PRO A 78 2.04 -14.44 -3.05
N LEU A 79 1.08 -14.23 -2.15
CA LEU A 79 0.91 -15.11 -0.98
C LEU A 79 -0.02 -16.26 -1.30
#